data_97af45f497bc429ae103fcbd16b9483e
#
_entry.id   97af45f497bc429ae103fcbd16b9483e
#
_cell.length_a   1.000
_cell.length_b   1.000
_cell.length_c   1.000
_cell.angle_alpha   90.00
_cell.angle_beta   90.00
_cell.angle_gamma   90.00
#
_symmetry.space_group_name_H-M   'P 1'
#
loop_
_entity.id
_entity.type
_entity.pdbx_description
1 polymer ?
#
loop_
_entity_poly.entity_id
_entity_poly.type
_entity_poly.pdbx_seq_one_letter_code
_entity_poly.pdbx_strand_id
1 'polypeptide(L)'
;MSGSFEDAIIGLMYSQVEYDARLLYKAMHRLGTDEGVLIEIIATRSPQQLTEIKQVFQREYKKDLIKYVESETSGHFKKVLVAILQCQRHDNNFPVDQNICNVEAQQLYAGGEGRWGTDEGIFTKIFASRSNMELCTIANYYQQMSGRNILDAIESEFSGDVKKLFKAIFHQAINTADYFATRLKEACSLGAPNRDKMIRIIISRSEVDLTQIKQCYFNRYKINLIDDVRKCAFDKYLSKLFCAILNRP
;
A
#
# COMPACT_ATOMS: atom_id res chain seq x y z
N MET A 1 -3.75 -27.72 -13.10
CA MET A 1 -3.06 -27.20 -11.91
C MET A 1 -3.94 -26.12 -11.31
N SER A 2 -4.56 -26.31 -10.17
CA SER A 2 -5.34 -25.24 -9.51
C SER A 2 -4.67 -24.94 -8.19
N GLY A 3 -4.34 -23.69 -7.91
CA GLY A 3 -3.79 -23.30 -6.63
C GLY A 3 -2.78 -22.13 -6.68
N SER A 4 -2.18 -21.85 -5.56
CA SER A 4 -1.28 -20.71 -5.36
C SER A 4 -0.08 -20.66 -6.33
N PHE A 5 0.43 -21.80 -6.78
CA PHE A 5 1.50 -21.85 -7.79
C PHE A 5 1.01 -21.36 -9.16
N GLU A 6 -0.20 -21.76 -9.58
CA GLU A 6 -0.80 -21.28 -10.83
C GLU A 6 -1.06 -19.77 -10.78
N ASP A 7 -1.61 -19.26 -9.67
CA ASP A 7 -1.82 -17.81 -9.48
C ASP A 7 -0.50 -17.03 -9.59
N ALA A 8 0.61 -17.58 -9.08
CA ALA A 8 1.92 -16.97 -9.18
C ALA A 8 2.47 -16.96 -10.61
N ILE A 9 2.35 -18.06 -11.35
CA ILE A 9 2.75 -18.15 -12.77
C ILE A 9 1.92 -17.18 -13.62
N ILE A 10 0.60 -17.16 -13.42
CA ILE A 10 -0.28 -16.22 -14.11
C ILE A 10 0.15 -14.78 -13.83
N GLY A 11 0.46 -14.46 -12.56
CA GLY A 11 0.91 -13.12 -12.18
C GLY A 11 2.18 -12.67 -12.91
N LEU A 12 3.13 -13.59 -13.15
CA LEU A 12 4.36 -13.32 -13.91
C LEU A 12 4.15 -13.10 -15.40
N MET A 13 2.99 -13.49 -15.96
CA MET A 13 2.67 -13.30 -17.38
C MET A 13 2.04 -11.94 -17.70
N TYR A 14 1.64 -11.19 -16.69
CA TYR A 14 1.06 -9.86 -16.82
C TYR A 14 2.12 -8.77 -16.62
N SER A 15 1.95 -7.64 -17.28
CA SER A 15 2.62 -6.41 -16.86
C SER A 15 2.16 -6.01 -15.45
N GLN A 16 2.94 -5.20 -14.74
CA GLN A 16 2.57 -4.75 -13.38
C GLN A 16 1.18 -4.08 -13.35
N VAL A 17 0.89 -3.23 -14.32
CA VAL A 17 -0.38 -2.50 -14.42
C VAL A 17 -1.56 -3.45 -14.65
N GLU A 18 -1.41 -4.42 -15.54
CA GLU A 18 -2.43 -5.44 -15.80
C GLU A 18 -2.65 -6.35 -14.60
N TYR A 19 -1.57 -6.73 -13.92
CA TYR A 19 -1.63 -7.54 -12.71
C TYR A 19 -2.37 -6.79 -11.59
N ASP A 20 -2.04 -5.52 -11.37
CA ASP A 20 -2.71 -4.68 -10.37
C ASP A 20 -4.21 -4.50 -10.68
N ALA A 21 -4.57 -4.24 -11.94
CA ALA A 21 -5.97 -4.16 -12.37
C ALA A 21 -6.73 -5.47 -12.12
N ARG A 22 -6.10 -6.62 -12.42
CA ARG A 22 -6.67 -7.95 -12.16
C ARG A 22 -6.86 -8.20 -10.67
N LEU A 23 -5.90 -7.83 -9.83
CA LEU A 23 -5.98 -7.99 -8.39
C LEU A 23 -7.10 -7.13 -7.79
N LEU A 24 -7.23 -5.88 -8.22
CA LEU A 24 -8.32 -4.99 -7.80
C LEU A 24 -9.67 -5.56 -8.19
N TYR A 25 -9.82 -6.06 -9.42
CA TYR A 25 -11.06 -6.70 -9.85
C TYR A 25 -11.38 -7.93 -9.00
N LYS A 26 -10.40 -8.84 -8.80
CA LYS A 26 -10.55 -10.06 -7.98
C LYS A 26 -10.92 -9.73 -6.52
N ALA A 27 -10.36 -8.65 -5.97
CA ALA A 27 -10.62 -8.20 -4.60
C ALA A 27 -12.04 -7.69 -4.38
N MET A 28 -12.67 -7.14 -5.41
CA MET A 28 -14.02 -6.56 -5.34
C MET A 28 -15.11 -7.41 -5.98
N HIS A 29 -14.76 -8.42 -6.78
CA HIS A 29 -15.75 -9.22 -7.55
C HIS A 29 -16.31 -10.41 -6.76
N ARG A 30 -15.79 -10.71 -5.57
CA ARG A 30 -16.22 -11.80 -4.69
C ARG A 30 -17.27 -11.31 -3.69
N LEU A 31 -17.92 -12.26 -3.03
CA LEU A 31 -18.74 -11.94 -1.87
C LEU A 31 -17.85 -11.38 -0.76
N GLY A 32 -18.00 -10.10 -0.44
CA GLY A 32 -17.09 -9.34 0.41
C GLY A 32 -15.90 -8.77 -0.36
N THR A 33 -15.34 -7.68 0.13
CA THR A 33 -14.19 -6.97 -0.45
C THR A 33 -12.91 -7.33 0.30
N ASP A 34 -11.80 -7.53 -0.41
CA ASP A 34 -10.47 -7.61 0.22
C ASP A 34 -9.87 -6.19 0.28
N GLU A 35 -10.19 -5.47 1.36
CA GLU A 35 -9.71 -4.12 1.61
C GLU A 35 -8.18 -4.06 1.67
N GLY A 36 -7.53 -5.15 2.10
CA GLY A 36 -6.08 -5.22 2.16
C GLY A 36 -5.41 -5.12 0.79
N VAL A 37 -6.02 -5.66 -0.25
CA VAL A 37 -5.56 -5.51 -1.65
C VAL A 37 -5.78 -4.09 -2.14
N LEU A 38 -6.95 -3.50 -1.88
CA LEU A 38 -7.26 -2.11 -2.25
C LEU A 38 -6.27 -1.15 -1.60
N ILE A 39 -6.03 -1.29 -0.30
CA ILE A 39 -5.08 -0.47 0.46
C ILE A 39 -3.68 -0.58 -0.15
N GLU A 40 -3.18 -1.80 -0.34
CA GLU A 40 -1.82 -2.03 -0.82
C GLU A 40 -1.58 -1.40 -2.19
N ILE A 41 -2.49 -1.64 -3.15
CA ILE A 41 -2.32 -1.13 -4.51
C ILE A 41 -2.55 0.39 -4.56
N ILE A 42 -3.68 0.87 -4.06
CA ILE A 42 -4.07 2.27 -4.21
C ILE A 42 -3.15 3.21 -3.41
N ALA A 43 -2.68 2.80 -2.22
CA ALA A 43 -1.77 3.64 -1.43
C ALA A 43 -0.34 3.70 -1.97
N THR A 44 0.11 2.68 -2.70
CA THR A 44 1.54 2.55 -3.05
C THR A 44 1.88 2.85 -4.50
N ARG A 45 0.88 2.92 -5.39
CA ARG A 45 1.11 3.22 -6.80
C ARG A 45 1.15 4.72 -7.04
N SER A 46 2.00 5.15 -7.98
CA SER A 46 2.08 6.55 -8.40
C SER A 46 0.78 6.99 -9.10
N PRO A 47 0.50 8.31 -9.18
CA PRO A 47 -0.65 8.83 -9.93
C PRO A 47 -0.67 8.36 -11.39
N GLN A 48 0.51 8.28 -12.02
CA GLN A 48 0.63 7.76 -13.38
C GLN A 48 0.23 6.28 -13.44
N GLN A 49 0.77 5.43 -12.57
CA GLN A 49 0.40 4.01 -12.51
C GLN A 49 -1.09 3.81 -12.23
N LEU A 50 -1.67 4.59 -11.32
CA LEU A 50 -3.12 4.52 -11.05
C LEU A 50 -3.95 4.93 -12.27
N THR A 51 -3.48 5.89 -13.05
CA THR A 51 -4.14 6.28 -14.31
C THR A 51 -4.11 5.15 -15.34
N GLU A 52 -2.96 4.52 -15.50
CA GLU A 52 -2.80 3.35 -16.40
C GLU A 52 -3.65 2.15 -15.91
N ILE A 53 -3.68 1.89 -14.60
CA ILE A 53 -4.54 0.85 -14.01
C ILE A 53 -6.02 1.12 -14.30
N LYS A 54 -6.50 2.37 -14.18
CA LYS A 54 -7.89 2.73 -14.54
C LYS A 54 -8.21 2.44 -16.00
N GLN A 55 -7.28 2.75 -16.91
CA GLN A 55 -7.45 2.48 -18.35
C GLN A 55 -7.52 0.97 -18.62
N VAL A 56 -6.61 0.19 -18.04
CA VAL A 56 -6.62 -1.27 -18.18
C VAL A 56 -7.89 -1.86 -17.57
N PHE A 57 -8.30 -1.40 -16.40
CA PHE A 57 -9.52 -1.86 -15.73
C PHE A 57 -10.76 -1.63 -16.58
N GLN A 58 -10.88 -0.45 -17.21
CA GLN A 58 -11.97 -0.14 -18.15
C GLN A 58 -11.89 -1.00 -19.41
N ARG A 59 -10.69 -1.23 -19.94
CA ARG A 59 -10.47 -2.06 -21.15
C ARG A 59 -10.87 -3.52 -20.92
N GLU A 60 -10.41 -4.12 -19.80
CA GLU A 60 -10.56 -5.55 -19.54
C GLU A 60 -11.94 -5.90 -18.95
N TYR A 61 -12.45 -5.09 -18.01
CA TYR A 61 -13.65 -5.41 -17.24
C TYR A 61 -14.88 -4.60 -17.65
N LYS A 62 -14.74 -3.64 -18.58
CA LYS A 62 -15.82 -2.74 -19.05
C LYS A 62 -16.47 -1.97 -17.90
N LYS A 63 -15.70 -1.68 -16.85
CA LYS A 63 -16.14 -0.97 -15.64
C LYS A 63 -15.20 0.19 -15.34
N ASP A 64 -15.76 1.30 -14.88
CA ASP A 64 -14.97 2.40 -14.30
C ASP A 64 -14.48 2.00 -12.90
N LEU A 65 -13.15 2.07 -12.67
CA LEU A 65 -12.55 1.64 -11.41
C LEU A 65 -13.06 2.47 -10.23
N ILE A 66 -13.21 3.78 -10.38
CA ILE A 66 -13.66 4.66 -9.29
C ILE A 66 -15.08 4.29 -8.88
N LYS A 67 -16.00 4.18 -9.85
CA LYS A 67 -17.39 3.79 -9.59
C LYS A 67 -17.48 2.39 -8.98
N TYR A 68 -16.58 1.49 -9.39
CA TYR A 68 -16.58 0.14 -8.85
C TYR A 68 -16.08 0.12 -7.40
N VAL A 69 -15.03 0.88 -7.06
CA VAL A 69 -14.61 1.09 -5.67
C VAL A 69 -15.72 1.75 -4.83
N GLU A 70 -16.44 2.73 -5.40
CA GLU A 70 -17.58 3.36 -4.72
C GLU A 70 -18.73 2.40 -4.39
N SER A 71 -18.99 1.41 -5.26
CA SER A 71 -20.03 0.41 -5.02
C SER A 71 -19.64 -0.65 -4.00
N GLU A 72 -18.35 -0.99 -3.92
CA GLU A 72 -17.84 -2.10 -3.10
C GLU A 72 -17.28 -1.66 -1.74
N THR A 73 -17.20 -0.36 -1.49
CA THR A 73 -16.70 0.20 -0.23
C THR A 73 -17.67 1.21 0.35
N SER A 74 -17.50 1.59 1.63
CA SER A 74 -18.41 2.51 2.31
C SER A 74 -17.67 3.49 3.23
N GLY A 75 -18.42 4.45 3.76
CA GLY A 75 -17.96 5.36 4.80
C GLY A 75 -16.76 6.23 4.39
N HIS A 76 -15.89 6.49 5.34
CA HIS A 76 -14.71 7.33 5.14
C HIS A 76 -13.65 6.60 4.31
N PHE A 77 -13.51 5.29 4.47
CA PHE A 77 -12.58 4.47 3.66
C PHE A 77 -12.82 4.68 2.15
N LYS A 78 -14.08 4.61 1.70
CA LYS A 78 -14.47 4.93 0.32
C LYS A 78 -13.99 6.33 -0.11
N LYS A 79 -14.25 7.36 0.72
CA LYS A 79 -13.88 8.75 0.38
C LYS A 79 -12.39 8.91 0.14
N VAL A 80 -11.56 8.28 0.99
CA VAL A 80 -10.09 8.33 0.85
C VAL A 80 -9.62 7.62 -0.41
N LEU A 81 -10.12 6.40 -0.68
CA LEU A 81 -9.75 5.64 -1.88
C LEU A 81 -10.11 6.41 -3.16
N VAL A 82 -11.31 6.97 -3.22
CA VAL A 82 -11.78 7.77 -4.37
C VAL A 82 -10.90 9.01 -4.56
N ALA A 83 -10.56 9.72 -3.48
CA ALA A 83 -9.70 10.89 -3.55
C ALA A 83 -8.31 10.56 -4.13
N ILE A 84 -7.71 9.42 -3.73
CA ILE A 84 -6.42 8.97 -4.26
C ILE A 84 -6.56 8.57 -5.75
N LEU A 85 -7.64 7.88 -6.12
CA LEU A 85 -7.90 7.44 -7.50
C LEU A 85 -8.20 8.58 -8.46
N GLN A 86 -8.50 9.78 -7.99
CA GLN A 86 -8.57 10.97 -8.82
C GLN A 86 -7.20 11.38 -9.37
N CYS A 87 -6.11 10.82 -8.84
CA CYS A 87 -4.72 10.99 -9.31
C CYS A 87 -4.24 12.45 -9.32
N GLN A 88 -4.71 13.26 -8.38
CA GLN A 88 -4.32 14.66 -8.22
C GLN A 88 -3.10 14.85 -7.30
N ARG A 89 -2.50 13.75 -6.87
CA ARG A 89 -1.32 13.75 -6.01
C ARG A 89 -0.14 14.39 -6.75
N HIS A 90 0.61 15.23 -6.04
CA HIS A 90 1.84 15.81 -6.59
C HIS A 90 2.86 14.73 -6.94
N ASP A 91 3.61 14.93 -8.03
CA ASP A 91 4.77 14.11 -8.36
C ASP A 91 5.89 14.36 -7.34
N ASN A 92 6.70 13.36 -7.06
CA ASN A 92 7.89 13.47 -6.20
C ASN A 92 8.97 14.42 -6.75
N ASN A 93 8.91 14.77 -8.02
CA ASN A 93 9.78 15.78 -8.64
C ASN A 93 9.33 17.23 -8.38
N PHE A 94 8.16 17.41 -7.76
CA PHE A 94 7.68 18.76 -7.44
C PHE A 94 8.48 19.35 -6.26
N PRO A 95 8.85 20.64 -6.33
CA PRO A 95 9.54 21.28 -5.21
C PRO A 95 8.70 21.24 -3.95
N VAL A 96 9.30 20.85 -2.84
CA VAL A 96 8.61 20.83 -1.54
C VAL A 96 8.58 22.24 -0.96
N ASP A 97 7.39 22.80 -0.81
CA ASP A 97 7.18 24.07 -0.09
C ASP A 97 7.13 23.81 1.42
N GLN A 98 8.21 24.21 2.10
CA GLN A 98 8.38 24.03 3.54
C GLN A 98 7.30 24.75 4.37
N ASN A 99 6.84 25.92 3.90
CA ASN A 99 5.83 26.70 4.61
C ASN A 99 4.47 26.00 4.55
N ILE A 100 4.10 25.52 3.35
CA ILE A 100 2.86 24.74 3.18
C ILE A 100 2.90 23.47 4.02
N CYS A 101 4.00 22.73 4.00
CA CYS A 101 4.14 21.51 4.80
C CYS A 101 4.03 21.78 6.31
N ASN A 102 4.60 22.88 6.80
CA ASN A 102 4.47 23.26 8.19
C ASN A 102 3.03 23.63 8.57
N VAL A 103 2.34 24.42 7.73
CA VAL A 103 0.92 24.76 7.94
C VAL A 103 0.04 23.50 7.93
N GLU A 104 0.29 22.56 7.02
CA GLU A 104 -0.45 21.31 6.96
C GLU A 104 -0.18 20.36 8.15
N ALA A 105 1.05 20.35 8.69
CA ALA A 105 1.35 19.65 9.93
C ALA A 105 0.52 20.22 11.10
N GLN A 106 0.41 21.56 11.18
CA GLN A 106 -0.44 22.22 12.18
C GLN A 106 -1.92 21.88 11.98
N GLN A 107 -2.40 21.84 10.73
CA GLN A 107 -3.78 21.45 10.41
C GLN A 107 -4.06 20.00 10.83
N LEU A 108 -3.13 19.07 10.59
CA LEU A 108 -3.27 17.67 11.03
C LEU A 108 -3.35 17.56 12.55
N TYR A 109 -2.49 18.30 13.27
CA TYR A 109 -2.53 18.33 14.74
C TYR A 109 -3.85 18.90 15.26
N ALA A 110 -4.28 20.04 14.73
CA ALA A 110 -5.53 20.69 15.13
C ALA A 110 -6.77 19.86 14.75
N GLY A 111 -6.70 19.09 13.66
CA GLY A 111 -7.77 18.20 13.19
C GLY A 111 -7.83 16.85 13.90
N GLY A 112 -6.78 16.46 14.63
CA GLY A 112 -6.68 15.24 15.43
C GLY A 112 -6.49 15.53 16.91
N GLU A 113 -5.27 15.33 17.41
CA GLU A 113 -4.93 15.43 18.83
C GLU A 113 -5.27 16.77 19.49
N GLY A 114 -5.36 17.85 18.71
CA GLY A 114 -5.69 19.19 19.20
C GLY A 114 -7.18 19.45 19.50
N ARG A 115 -8.05 18.45 19.29
CA ARG A 115 -9.51 18.61 19.50
C ARG A 115 -10.17 17.34 20.04
N TRP A 116 -11.38 17.49 20.51
CA TRP A 116 -12.25 16.34 20.79
C TRP A 116 -12.86 15.81 19.49
N GLY A 117 -12.51 14.57 19.12
CA GLY A 117 -12.88 13.95 17.86
C GLY A 117 -11.95 14.37 16.70
N THR A 118 -11.96 13.61 15.62
CA THR A 118 -11.03 13.76 14.51
C THR A 118 -11.70 14.36 13.27
N ASP A 119 -11.09 15.35 12.63
CA ASP A 119 -11.53 15.87 11.33
C ASP A 119 -10.90 15.07 10.19
N GLU A 120 -11.58 13.98 9.84
CA GLU A 120 -11.16 13.06 8.80
C GLU A 120 -10.96 13.72 7.42
N GLY A 121 -11.65 14.84 7.16
CA GLY A 121 -11.57 15.57 5.89
C GLY A 121 -10.20 16.21 5.66
N ILE A 122 -9.61 16.79 6.72
CA ILE A 122 -8.26 17.37 6.67
C ILE A 122 -7.23 16.30 6.33
N PHE A 123 -7.28 15.15 7.01
CA PHE A 123 -6.38 14.03 6.75
C PHE A 123 -6.55 13.50 5.32
N THR A 124 -7.77 13.32 4.86
CA THR A 124 -8.04 12.85 3.50
C THR A 124 -7.46 13.82 2.45
N LYS A 125 -7.70 15.11 2.60
CA LYS A 125 -7.22 16.13 1.67
C LYS A 125 -5.70 16.09 1.54
N ILE A 126 -4.99 16.11 2.67
CA ILE A 126 -3.52 16.15 2.68
C ILE A 126 -2.95 14.82 2.15
N PHE A 127 -3.43 13.69 2.63
CA PHE A 127 -2.86 12.37 2.30
C PHE A 127 -3.13 11.95 0.85
N ALA A 128 -4.23 12.41 0.26
CA ALA A 128 -4.56 12.09 -1.13
C ALA A 128 -3.91 13.04 -2.15
N SER A 129 -3.41 14.22 -1.74
CA SER A 129 -2.88 15.22 -2.67
C SER A 129 -1.36 15.43 -2.61
N ARG A 130 -0.71 15.13 -1.49
CA ARG A 130 0.70 15.42 -1.30
C ARG A 130 1.61 14.29 -1.81
N SER A 131 2.76 14.67 -2.40
CA SER A 131 3.83 13.74 -2.78
C SER A 131 4.43 13.03 -1.56
N ASN A 132 5.18 11.95 -1.78
CA ASN A 132 5.87 11.26 -0.70
C ASN A 132 6.86 12.19 0.03
N MET A 133 7.57 13.04 -0.70
CA MET A 133 8.51 14.01 -0.12
C MET A 133 7.80 15.03 0.75
N GLU A 134 6.65 15.58 0.29
CA GLU A 134 5.84 16.48 1.09
C GLU A 134 5.31 15.80 2.35
N LEU A 135 4.79 14.57 2.23
CA LEU A 135 4.31 13.79 3.39
C LEU A 135 5.41 13.52 4.41
N CYS A 136 6.63 13.20 3.97
CA CYS A 136 7.78 13.06 4.88
C CYS A 136 8.11 14.38 5.60
N THR A 137 8.07 15.50 4.87
CA THR A 137 8.31 16.84 5.43
C THR A 137 7.22 17.22 6.44
N ILE A 138 5.96 16.98 6.11
CA ILE A 138 4.82 17.18 7.01
C ILE A 138 4.97 16.33 8.29
N ALA A 139 5.35 15.05 8.15
CA ALA A 139 5.57 14.17 9.28
C ALA A 139 6.68 14.67 10.23
N ASN A 140 7.76 15.23 9.65
CA ASN A 140 8.84 15.83 10.44
C ASN A 140 8.36 17.07 11.22
N TYR A 141 7.64 17.99 10.58
CA TYR A 141 7.07 19.15 11.27
C TYR A 141 6.05 18.74 12.34
N TYR A 142 5.21 17.73 12.03
CA TYR A 142 4.27 17.19 12.99
C TYR A 142 4.97 16.68 14.25
N GLN A 143 6.04 15.89 14.07
CA GLN A 143 6.84 15.37 15.20
C GLN A 143 7.54 16.46 15.99
N GLN A 144 8.12 17.47 15.33
CA GLN A 144 8.75 18.61 16.01
C GLN A 144 7.77 19.40 16.87
N MET A 145 6.53 19.55 16.40
CA MET A 145 5.50 20.32 17.07
C MET A 145 4.81 19.54 18.20
N SER A 146 4.41 18.29 17.92
CA SER A 146 3.61 17.47 18.83
C SER A 146 4.44 16.58 19.77
N GLY A 147 5.72 16.37 19.44
CA GLY A 147 6.56 15.37 20.11
C GLY A 147 6.23 13.92 19.75
N ARG A 148 5.23 13.66 18.87
CA ARG A 148 4.76 12.32 18.49
C ARG A 148 5.01 12.03 17.02
N ASN A 149 5.26 10.76 16.71
CA ASN A 149 5.30 10.30 15.33
C ASN A 149 3.89 10.31 14.72
N ILE A 150 3.77 10.71 13.47
CA ILE A 150 2.48 10.75 12.74
C ILE A 150 1.80 9.38 12.65
N LEU A 151 2.56 8.27 12.60
CA LEU A 151 1.99 6.92 12.57
C LEU A 151 1.35 6.54 13.91
N ASP A 152 1.90 7.02 15.03
CA ASP A 152 1.33 6.82 16.36
C ASP A 152 0.06 7.67 16.55
N ALA A 153 0.05 8.89 15.99
CA ALA A 153 -1.15 9.72 15.96
C ALA A 153 -2.26 9.05 15.14
N ILE A 154 -1.96 8.55 13.93
CA ILE A 154 -2.94 7.79 13.12
C ILE A 154 -3.43 6.54 13.87
N GLU A 155 -2.58 5.85 14.63
CA GLU A 155 -2.96 4.68 15.40
C GLU A 155 -4.02 5.01 16.48
N SER A 156 -3.89 6.16 17.14
CA SER A 156 -4.82 6.60 18.20
C SER A 156 -6.10 7.24 17.66
N GLU A 157 -6.00 7.99 16.56
CA GLU A 157 -7.10 8.81 16.01
C GLU A 157 -8.07 8.02 15.12
N PHE A 158 -7.61 6.96 14.47
CA PHE A 158 -8.40 6.22 13.49
C PHE A 158 -8.59 4.75 13.86
N SER A 159 -9.58 4.11 13.25
CA SER A 159 -9.87 2.70 13.42
C SER A 159 -10.13 2.00 12.07
N GLY A 160 -10.22 0.67 12.06
CA GLY A 160 -10.60 -0.13 10.91
C GLY A 160 -9.68 0.08 9.69
N ASP A 161 -10.29 0.10 8.50
CA ASP A 161 -9.54 0.14 7.24
C ASP A 161 -9.04 1.54 6.88
N VAL A 162 -9.68 2.58 7.41
CA VAL A 162 -9.15 3.96 7.29
C VAL A 162 -7.80 4.09 7.96
N LYS A 163 -7.66 3.57 9.19
CA LYS A 163 -6.38 3.52 9.90
C LYS A 163 -5.31 2.79 9.09
N LYS A 164 -5.65 1.59 8.59
CA LYS A 164 -4.72 0.79 7.78
C LYS A 164 -4.29 1.53 6.52
N LEU A 165 -5.22 2.21 5.84
CA LEU A 165 -4.95 2.97 4.62
C LEU A 165 -4.03 4.17 4.90
N PHE A 166 -4.31 4.96 5.92
CA PHE A 166 -3.47 6.11 6.28
C PHE A 166 -2.07 5.67 6.72
N LYS A 167 -1.96 4.61 7.51
CA LYS A 167 -0.66 4.01 7.86
C LYS A 167 0.10 3.52 6.63
N ALA A 168 -0.59 2.91 5.67
CA ALA A 168 0.04 2.45 4.42
C ALA A 168 0.58 3.64 3.61
N ILE A 169 -0.19 4.73 3.48
CA ILE A 169 0.23 5.95 2.76
C ILE A 169 1.50 6.54 3.37
N PHE A 170 1.56 6.69 4.70
CA PHE A 170 2.73 7.27 5.34
C PHE A 170 3.92 6.32 5.39
N HIS A 171 3.70 5.05 5.72
CA HIS A 171 4.78 4.09 5.79
C HIS A 171 5.49 3.94 4.43
N GLN A 172 4.70 3.81 3.33
CA GLN A 172 5.29 3.74 1.99
C GLN A 172 5.94 5.06 1.56
N ALA A 173 5.41 6.22 1.98
CA ALA A 173 6.01 7.51 1.68
C ALA A 173 7.39 7.67 2.35
N ILE A 174 7.54 7.21 3.58
CA ILE A 174 8.81 7.22 4.32
C ILE A 174 9.80 6.21 3.74
N ASN A 175 9.37 4.97 3.54
CA ASN A 175 10.19 3.91 2.97
C ASN A 175 9.34 2.79 2.36
N THR A 176 9.19 2.83 1.04
CA THR A 176 8.40 1.84 0.28
C THR A 176 8.91 0.41 0.50
N ALA A 177 10.23 0.21 0.50
CA ALA A 177 10.81 -1.13 0.67
C ALA A 177 10.57 -1.68 2.09
N ASP A 178 10.63 -0.85 3.13
CA ASP A 178 10.33 -1.26 4.50
C ASP A 178 8.83 -1.54 4.69
N TYR A 179 7.96 -0.78 4.03
CA TYR A 179 6.53 -1.08 3.99
C TYR A 179 6.26 -2.50 3.46
N PHE A 180 6.80 -2.85 2.29
CA PHE A 180 6.61 -4.18 1.72
C PHE A 180 7.32 -5.29 2.51
N ALA A 181 8.49 -5.01 3.11
CA ALA A 181 9.15 -5.94 4.03
C ALA A 181 8.26 -6.26 5.24
N THR A 182 7.61 -5.26 5.82
CA THR A 182 6.65 -5.44 6.92
C THR A 182 5.43 -6.24 6.47
N ARG A 183 4.87 -5.95 5.30
CA ARG A 183 3.73 -6.69 4.74
C ARG A 183 4.06 -8.15 4.45
N LEU A 184 5.29 -8.44 3.97
CA LEU A 184 5.77 -9.81 3.80
C LEU A 184 5.95 -10.55 5.13
N LYS A 185 6.45 -9.86 6.18
CA LYS A 185 6.55 -10.47 7.51
C LYS A 185 5.19 -10.85 8.06
N GLU A 186 4.19 -9.99 7.91
CA GLU A 186 2.81 -10.31 8.27
C GLU A 186 2.27 -11.51 7.48
N ALA A 187 2.57 -11.58 6.18
CA ALA A 187 2.15 -12.69 5.33
C ALA A 187 2.81 -14.02 5.70
N CYS A 188 4.04 -13.98 6.24
CA CYS A 188 4.81 -15.13 6.70
C CYS A 188 4.55 -15.46 8.18
N SER A 189 3.52 -14.90 8.83
CA SER A 189 3.27 -15.18 10.26
C SER A 189 2.96 -16.65 10.50
N LEU A 190 3.57 -17.18 11.56
CA LEU A 190 3.44 -18.59 11.96
C LEU A 190 1.98 -18.89 12.36
N GLY A 191 1.45 -19.99 11.83
CA GLY A 191 0.11 -20.48 12.13
C GLY A 191 -0.95 -20.18 11.06
N ALA A 192 -0.86 -19.05 10.36
CA ALA A 192 -1.79 -18.70 9.28
C ALA A 192 -1.12 -17.86 8.16
N PRO A 193 -0.18 -18.43 7.38
CA PRO A 193 0.49 -17.70 6.32
C PRO A 193 -0.48 -17.30 5.20
N ASN A 194 -0.42 -16.04 4.80
CA ASN A 194 -1.23 -15.51 3.71
C ASN A 194 -0.46 -15.63 2.38
N ARG A 195 -0.69 -16.72 1.66
CA ARG A 195 -0.03 -17.02 0.38
C ARG A 195 -0.37 -16.02 -0.70
N ASP A 196 -1.62 -15.60 -0.78
CA ASP A 196 -2.08 -14.64 -1.79
C ASP A 196 -1.35 -13.29 -1.62
N LYS A 197 -1.15 -12.85 -0.37
CA LYS A 197 -0.36 -11.66 -0.07
C LYS A 197 1.11 -11.84 -0.44
N MET A 198 1.72 -13.00 -0.13
CA MET A 198 3.11 -13.28 -0.52
C MET A 198 3.27 -13.27 -2.05
N ILE A 199 2.39 -13.97 -2.78
CA ILE A 199 2.39 -14.01 -4.25
C ILE A 199 2.29 -12.59 -4.80
N ARG A 200 1.30 -11.83 -4.35
CA ARG A 200 1.06 -10.47 -4.82
C ARG A 200 2.28 -9.58 -4.65
N ILE A 201 2.87 -9.55 -3.46
CA ILE A 201 4.01 -8.68 -3.18
C ILE A 201 5.26 -9.15 -3.93
N ILE A 202 5.62 -10.42 -3.85
CA ILE A 202 6.85 -10.93 -4.49
C ILE A 202 6.77 -10.72 -6.00
N ILE A 203 5.63 -11.00 -6.64
CA ILE A 203 5.47 -10.84 -8.08
C ILE A 203 5.46 -9.36 -8.48
N SER A 204 4.64 -8.54 -7.85
CA SER A 204 4.53 -7.13 -8.21
C SER A 204 5.80 -6.32 -7.94
N ARG A 205 6.68 -6.80 -7.06
CA ARG A 205 7.93 -6.09 -6.70
C ARG A 205 9.19 -6.73 -7.28
N SER A 206 9.04 -7.87 -8.00
CA SER A 206 10.20 -8.66 -8.50
C SER A 206 11.14 -7.89 -9.41
N GLU A 207 10.61 -6.96 -10.22
CA GLU A 207 11.36 -6.14 -11.18
C GLU A 207 11.45 -4.66 -10.78
N VAL A 208 11.02 -4.32 -9.56
CA VAL A 208 10.97 -2.92 -9.10
C VAL A 208 12.01 -2.65 -8.01
N ASP A 209 11.83 -3.26 -6.84
CA ASP A 209 12.64 -2.98 -5.65
C ASP A 209 12.79 -4.19 -4.70
N LEU A 210 12.62 -5.41 -5.22
CA LEU A 210 12.68 -6.62 -4.38
C LEU A 210 14.01 -6.77 -3.64
N THR A 211 15.11 -6.31 -4.22
CA THR A 211 16.43 -6.30 -3.57
C THR A 211 16.46 -5.39 -2.36
N GLN A 212 15.90 -4.19 -2.44
CA GLN A 212 15.76 -3.26 -1.32
C GLN A 212 14.82 -3.82 -0.25
N ILE A 213 13.73 -4.49 -0.66
CA ILE A 213 12.80 -5.16 0.26
C ILE A 213 13.51 -6.28 1.03
N LYS A 214 14.33 -7.11 0.37
CA LYS A 214 15.14 -8.14 1.04
C LYS A 214 16.07 -7.54 2.10
N GLN A 215 16.70 -6.41 1.76
CA GLN A 215 17.61 -5.72 2.68
C GLN A 215 16.87 -5.13 3.89
N CYS A 216 15.75 -4.44 3.67
CA CYS A 216 14.91 -3.91 4.74
C CYS A 216 14.39 -5.03 5.65
N TYR A 217 13.97 -6.15 5.06
CA TYR A 217 13.52 -7.32 5.81
C TYR A 217 14.60 -7.86 6.73
N PHE A 218 15.81 -8.08 6.21
CA PHE A 218 16.95 -8.55 7.01
C PHE A 218 17.35 -7.56 8.10
N ASN A 219 17.43 -6.26 7.75
CA ASN A 219 17.80 -5.22 8.71
C ASN A 219 16.82 -5.14 9.90
N ARG A 220 15.53 -5.32 9.62
CA ARG A 220 14.47 -5.20 10.62
C ARG A 220 14.28 -6.46 11.45
N TYR A 221 14.27 -7.64 10.82
CA TYR A 221 13.90 -8.90 11.46
C TYR A 221 15.08 -9.83 11.74
N LYS A 222 16.29 -9.51 11.23
CA LYS A 222 17.51 -10.33 11.35
C LYS A 222 17.36 -11.75 10.81
N ILE A 223 16.44 -11.94 9.85
CA ILE A 223 16.13 -13.20 9.17
C ILE A 223 16.14 -12.90 7.67
N ASN A 224 16.66 -13.82 6.86
CA ASN A 224 16.56 -13.68 5.41
C ASN A 224 15.12 -13.95 4.95
N LEU A 225 14.61 -13.06 4.09
CA LEU A 225 13.26 -13.19 3.53
C LEU A 225 13.03 -14.57 2.89
N ILE A 226 14.03 -15.07 2.18
CA ILE A 226 13.95 -16.37 1.50
C ILE A 226 13.73 -17.53 2.47
N ASP A 227 14.31 -17.46 3.66
CA ASP A 227 14.18 -18.51 4.67
C ASP A 227 12.78 -18.50 5.31
N ASP A 228 12.22 -17.32 5.57
CA ASP A 228 10.86 -17.20 6.08
C ASP A 228 9.82 -17.62 5.04
N VAL A 229 9.97 -17.17 3.79
CA VAL A 229 9.07 -17.55 2.68
C VAL A 229 9.11 -19.06 2.45
N ARG A 230 10.29 -19.67 2.51
CA ARG A 230 10.46 -21.13 2.36
C ARG A 230 9.70 -21.92 3.44
N LYS A 231 9.69 -21.43 4.67
CA LYS A 231 8.95 -22.04 5.80
C LYS A 231 7.44 -21.91 5.64
N CYS A 232 6.96 -20.82 5.03
CA CYS A 232 5.55 -20.45 4.98
C CYS A 232 4.84 -20.87 3.69
N ALA A 233 5.58 -21.21 2.62
CA ALA A 233 4.98 -21.46 1.30
C ALA A 233 4.19 -22.78 1.22
N PHE A 234 4.46 -23.77 2.08
CA PHE A 234 3.85 -25.11 2.19
C PHE A 234 3.73 -25.91 0.87
N ASP A 235 3.67 -25.23 -0.29
CA ASP A 235 3.67 -25.80 -1.62
C ASP A 235 5.11 -25.87 -2.16
N LYS A 236 5.56 -27.06 -2.53
CA LYS A 236 6.93 -27.30 -3.01
C LYS A 236 7.26 -26.51 -4.28
N TYR A 237 6.31 -26.36 -5.19
CA TYR A 237 6.53 -25.66 -6.46
C TYR A 237 6.51 -24.16 -6.28
N LEU A 238 5.56 -23.63 -5.49
CA LEU A 238 5.51 -22.23 -5.11
C LEU A 238 6.77 -21.81 -4.34
N SER A 239 7.24 -22.63 -3.39
CA SER A 239 8.48 -22.40 -2.65
C SER A 239 9.70 -22.31 -3.58
N LYS A 240 9.81 -23.24 -4.55
CA LYS A 240 10.90 -23.20 -5.55
C LYS A 240 10.83 -21.95 -6.43
N LEU A 241 9.63 -21.56 -6.86
CA LEU A 241 9.42 -20.35 -7.65
C LEU A 241 9.84 -19.11 -6.88
N PHE A 242 9.40 -18.94 -5.64
CA PHE A 242 9.80 -17.83 -4.79
C PHE A 242 11.31 -17.80 -4.55
N CYS A 243 11.92 -18.96 -4.31
CA CYS A 243 13.38 -19.02 -4.18
C CYS A 243 14.09 -18.59 -5.47
N ALA A 244 13.58 -18.96 -6.64
CA ALA A 244 14.15 -18.53 -7.91
C ALA A 244 14.03 -17.01 -8.12
N ILE A 245 12.88 -16.41 -7.78
CA ILE A 245 12.65 -14.96 -7.87
C ILE A 245 13.53 -14.21 -6.85
N LEU A 246 13.55 -14.65 -5.59
CA LEU A 246 14.28 -13.99 -4.51
C LEU A 246 15.81 -14.12 -4.62
N ASN A 247 16.32 -15.11 -5.35
CA ASN A 247 17.76 -15.27 -5.61
C ASN A 247 18.27 -14.43 -6.80
N ARG A 248 17.38 -13.75 -7.54
CA ARG A 248 17.83 -12.79 -8.56
C ARG A 248 18.63 -11.67 -7.91
N PRO A 249 19.69 -11.19 -8.58
CA PRO A 249 20.56 -10.12 -8.09
C PRO A 249 19.82 -8.81 -7.90
#